data_1bb48d4e696990d14008c0e1ed9d0c6d
#
_entry.id   1bb48d4e696990d14008c0e1ed9d0c6d
#
_cell.length_a   1.000
_cell.length_b   1.000
_cell.length_c   1.000
_cell.angle_alpha   90.00
_cell.angle_beta   90.00
_cell.angle_gamma   90.00
#
_symmetry.space_group_name_H-M   'P 1'
#
loop_
_entity.id
_entity.type
_entity.pdbx_description
1 polymer ?
#
loop_
_entity_poly.entity_id
_entity_poly.type
_entity_poly.pdbx_seq_one_letter_code
_entity_poly.pdbx_strand_id
1 'polypeptide(L)'
;MEAAYGRAMEALWGSDEVDPVTLAQMSQRTENNYYGKPCGLMDQAAVCLGGLAYMDFENTDRPATKKLKLNFEDHGYGLVLVKVGADHAASTDDYAAVPGEMQTVAAEFGKNRLCKVSRADFDAKIPALREQFGDRAVIRCIHYWYENDLVDRRWAALNDGDIDAFLALTRASGASSAMYLQNVTAELGKSQPAMYALGLAEHILNGRGALRIHGGGFGGTIQAFVPVDMVDDFMARMDAWLGEGSCRHYAISESGAYAGWL
;
A
#
# COMPACT_ATOMS: atom_id res chain seq x y z
N MET A 1 8.71 13.88 4.49
CA MET A 1 9.54 15.03 4.89
C MET A 1 8.65 16.27 5.06
N GLU A 2 7.79 16.59 4.12
CA GLU A 2 6.91 17.76 4.08
C GLU A 2 6.02 17.89 5.33
N ALA A 3 5.43 16.78 5.80
CA ALA A 3 4.63 16.75 7.03
C ALA A 3 5.44 17.16 8.28
N ALA A 4 6.71 16.76 8.36
CA ALA A 4 7.59 17.14 9.47
C ALA A 4 7.91 18.64 9.44
N TYR A 5 8.16 19.20 8.24
CA TYR A 5 8.33 20.64 8.09
C TYR A 5 7.04 21.40 8.45
N GLY A 6 5.87 20.92 8.02
CA GLY A 6 4.59 21.52 8.38
C GLY A 6 4.41 21.60 9.91
N ARG A 7 4.65 20.49 10.62
CA ARG A 7 4.58 20.46 12.09
C ARG A 7 5.61 21.37 12.75
N ALA A 8 6.83 21.43 12.23
CA ALA A 8 7.85 22.33 12.74
C ALA A 8 7.45 23.80 12.57
N MET A 9 6.86 24.17 11.42
CA MET A 9 6.37 25.53 11.19
C MET A 9 5.18 25.87 12.11
N GLU A 10 4.27 24.95 12.36
CA GLU A 10 3.20 25.13 13.34
C GLU A 10 3.77 25.38 14.73
N ALA A 11 4.72 24.58 15.18
CA ALA A 11 5.34 24.73 16.50
C ALA A 11 6.05 26.07 16.65
N LEU A 12 6.64 26.61 15.56
CA LEU A 12 7.37 27.87 15.59
C LEU A 12 6.49 29.11 15.47
N TRP A 13 5.46 29.08 14.66
CA TRP A 13 4.69 30.28 14.28
C TRP A 13 3.17 30.06 14.29
N GLY A 14 2.68 28.84 14.42
CA GLY A 14 1.25 28.54 14.44
C GLY A 14 0.61 28.85 15.78
N SER A 15 -0.67 29.20 15.74
CA SER A 15 -1.48 29.35 16.95
C SER A 15 -2.35 28.13 17.23
N ASP A 16 -2.73 27.42 16.19
CA ASP A 16 -3.61 26.24 16.24
C ASP A 16 -3.00 25.08 15.47
N GLU A 17 -3.23 23.87 15.93
CA GLU A 17 -2.78 22.66 15.27
C GLU A 17 -3.63 22.39 14.02
N VAL A 18 -2.98 22.28 12.85
CA VAL A 18 -3.63 21.87 11.60
C VAL A 18 -4.01 20.39 11.70
N ASP A 19 -5.25 20.07 11.34
CA ASP A 19 -5.69 18.68 11.38
C ASP A 19 -4.83 17.79 10.46
N PRO A 20 -4.63 16.51 10.81
CA PRO A 20 -3.71 15.62 10.09
C PRO A 20 -4.04 15.44 8.60
N VAL A 21 -5.32 15.44 8.22
CA VAL A 21 -5.73 15.28 6.82
C VAL A 21 -5.38 16.52 6.01
N THR A 22 -5.65 17.70 6.55
CA THR A 22 -5.27 18.99 5.93
C THR A 22 -3.75 19.08 5.75
N LEU A 23 -2.98 18.71 6.77
CA LEU A 23 -1.51 18.68 6.68
C LEU A 23 -1.03 17.69 5.59
N ALA A 24 -1.65 16.52 5.49
CA ALA A 24 -1.36 15.55 4.45
C ALA A 24 -1.65 16.10 3.04
N GLN A 25 -2.78 16.80 2.86
CA GLN A 25 -3.15 17.44 1.59
C GLN A 25 -2.19 18.58 1.23
N MET A 26 -1.74 19.36 2.19
CA MET A 26 -0.71 20.39 1.98
C MET A 26 0.61 19.76 1.54
N SER A 27 1.02 18.66 2.18
CA SER A 27 2.23 17.90 1.84
C SER A 27 2.15 17.33 0.42
N GLN A 28 1.02 16.70 0.05
CA GLN A 28 0.78 16.21 -1.30
C GLN A 28 0.83 17.32 -2.35
N ARG A 29 0.19 18.47 -2.07
CA ARG A 29 0.23 19.62 -2.96
C ARG A 29 1.65 20.13 -3.17
N THR A 30 2.48 20.09 -2.15
CA THR A 30 3.89 20.46 -2.24
C THR A 30 4.64 19.53 -3.19
N GLU A 31 4.49 18.22 -3.07
CA GLU A 31 5.11 17.26 -3.99
C GLU A 31 4.61 17.43 -5.43
N ASN A 32 3.30 17.52 -5.62
CA ASN A 32 2.70 17.56 -6.95
C ASN A 32 2.98 18.88 -7.69
N ASN A 33 2.86 20.03 -7.00
CA ASN A 33 2.89 21.33 -7.66
C ASN A 33 4.27 22.00 -7.67
N TYR A 34 5.08 21.77 -6.62
CA TYR A 34 6.38 22.42 -6.49
C TYR A 34 7.55 21.52 -6.88
N TYR A 35 7.50 20.25 -6.54
CA TYR A 35 8.51 19.28 -6.97
C TYR A 35 8.17 18.61 -8.30
N GLY A 36 6.93 18.74 -8.79
CA GLY A 36 6.48 18.15 -10.04
C GLY A 36 6.43 16.61 -10.03
N LYS A 37 6.38 16.01 -8.84
CA LYS A 37 6.29 14.56 -8.67
C LYS A 37 4.84 14.15 -8.39
N PRO A 38 4.13 13.58 -9.38
CA PRO A 38 2.77 13.11 -9.16
C PRO A 38 2.73 12.02 -8.10
N CYS A 39 1.96 12.23 -7.04
CA CYS A 39 1.74 11.23 -5.99
C CYS A 39 0.29 11.22 -5.52
N GLY A 40 -0.16 10.08 -4.99
CA GLY A 40 -1.41 9.96 -4.24
C GLY A 40 -1.33 10.60 -2.86
N LEU A 41 -2.43 10.59 -2.11
CA LEU A 41 -2.49 11.17 -0.76
C LEU A 41 -2.15 10.16 0.35
N MET A 42 -2.07 8.86 0.04
CA MET A 42 -2.00 7.78 1.02
C MET A 42 -0.78 7.90 1.95
N ASP A 43 0.40 8.13 1.40
CA ASP A 43 1.65 8.16 2.18
C ASP A 43 1.67 9.36 3.13
N GLN A 44 1.29 10.54 2.64
CA GLN A 44 1.21 11.74 3.45
C GLN A 44 0.15 11.59 4.55
N ALA A 45 -1.02 11.02 4.24
CA ALA A 45 -2.08 10.76 5.21
C ALA A 45 -1.62 9.75 6.28
N ALA A 46 -0.95 8.66 5.91
CA ALA A 46 -0.42 7.69 6.85
C ALA A 46 0.60 8.31 7.82
N VAL A 47 1.53 9.12 7.30
CA VAL A 47 2.54 9.83 8.12
C VAL A 47 1.87 10.85 9.06
N CYS A 48 0.87 11.57 8.60
CA CYS A 48 0.20 12.58 9.43
C CYS A 48 -0.73 11.96 10.48
N LEU A 49 -1.41 10.85 10.16
CA LEU A 49 -2.34 10.18 11.06
C LEU A 49 -1.64 9.35 12.12
N GLY A 50 -0.61 8.56 11.74
CA GLY A 50 0.01 7.54 12.58
C GLY A 50 -0.94 6.40 12.94
N GLY A 51 -0.44 5.37 13.62
CA GLY A 51 -1.17 4.18 13.98
C GLY A 51 -1.57 3.33 12.78
N LEU A 52 -2.50 2.41 12.98
CA LEU A 52 -3.19 1.73 11.89
C LEU A 52 -4.35 2.61 11.42
N ALA A 53 -4.34 2.97 10.15
CA ALA A 53 -5.35 3.87 9.59
C ALA A 53 -6.12 3.18 8.45
N TYR A 54 -7.44 3.26 8.51
CA TYR A 54 -8.33 3.03 7.37
C TYR A 54 -8.56 4.37 6.67
N MET A 55 -8.43 4.39 5.36
CA MET A 55 -8.57 5.60 4.56
C MET A 55 -9.43 5.30 3.35
N ASP A 56 -10.51 6.06 3.19
CA ASP A 56 -11.37 6.03 2.01
C ASP A 56 -11.20 7.33 1.22
N PHE A 57 -10.71 7.19 -0.01
CA PHE A 57 -10.45 8.28 -0.93
C PHE A 57 -11.54 8.43 -2.01
N GLU A 58 -12.75 7.94 -1.78
CA GLU A 58 -13.87 8.22 -2.69
C GLU A 58 -14.05 9.72 -2.89
N ASN A 59 -14.01 10.48 -1.80
CA ASN A 59 -13.91 11.93 -1.82
C ASN A 59 -12.48 12.35 -1.47
N THR A 60 -11.70 12.74 -2.50
CA THR A 60 -10.30 13.17 -2.32
C THR A 60 -10.14 14.49 -1.59
N ASP A 61 -11.15 15.36 -1.62
CA ASP A 61 -11.14 16.66 -0.92
C ASP A 61 -11.43 16.48 0.59
N ARG A 62 -12.14 15.41 0.94
CA ARG A 62 -12.49 15.07 2.31
C ARG A 62 -12.44 13.54 2.50
N PRO A 63 -11.24 12.94 2.50
CA PRO A 63 -11.11 11.50 2.70
C PRO A 63 -11.64 11.10 4.10
N ALA A 64 -12.40 10.01 4.13
CA ALA A 64 -12.84 9.45 5.40
C ALA A 64 -11.72 8.63 6.02
N THR A 65 -11.39 8.87 7.29
CA THR A 65 -10.31 8.18 7.99
C THR A 65 -10.81 7.61 9.32
N LYS A 66 -10.28 6.43 9.67
CA LYS A 66 -10.49 5.80 10.98
C LYS A 66 -9.13 5.33 11.48
N LYS A 67 -8.93 5.33 12.80
CA LYS A 67 -7.69 4.87 13.44
C LYS A 67 -7.95 3.75 14.41
N LEU A 68 -6.99 2.84 14.50
CA LEU A 68 -6.96 1.78 15.47
C LEU A 68 -5.57 1.73 16.11
N LYS A 69 -5.51 1.51 17.42
CA LYS A 69 -4.28 1.20 18.14
C LYS A 69 -4.17 -0.32 18.26
N LEU A 70 -3.14 -0.87 17.67
CA LEU A 70 -2.83 -2.29 17.76
C LEU A 70 -1.33 -2.47 17.54
N ASN A 71 -0.70 -3.25 18.42
CA ASN A 71 0.65 -3.71 18.24
C ASN A 71 0.61 -5.20 17.83
N PHE A 72 1.14 -5.51 16.65
CA PHE A 72 1.15 -6.89 16.15
C PHE A 72 2.00 -7.84 16.99
N GLU A 73 3.01 -7.34 17.70
CA GLU A 73 3.84 -8.18 18.59
C GLU A 73 3.04 -8.74 19.75
N ASP A 74 2.07 -7.97 20.28
CA ASP A 74 1.18 -8.44 21.37
C ASP A 74 0.27 -9.60 20.88
N HIS A 75 0.18 -9.79 19.58
CA HIS A 75 -0.56 -10.86 18.92
C HIS A 75 0.36 -11.92 18.28
N GLY A 76 1.66 -11.88 18.58
CA GLY A 76 2.63 -12.87 18.16
C GLY A 76 3.23 -12.67 16.77
N TYR A 77 3.14 -11.47 16.19
CA TYR A 77 3.69 -11.17 14.86
C TYR A 77 4.52 -9.88 14.84
N GLY A 78 5.72 -9.94 14.27
CA GLY A 78 6.55 -8.78 13.95
C GLY A 78 6.28 -8.26 12.53
N LEU A 79 6.29 -6.95 12.34
CA LEU A 79 6.21 -6.33 11.02
C LEU A 79 7.62 -6.12 10.45
N VAL A 80 7.93 -6.83 9.37
CA VAL A 80 9.23 -6.74 8.69
C VAL A 80 9.03 -6.19 7.27
N LEU A 81 9.79 -5.14 6.94
CA LEU A 81 9.92 -4.66 5.56
C LEU A 81 11.24 -5.15 4.99
N VAL A 82 11.19 -5.67 3.76
CA VAL A 82 12.36 -6.22 3.05
C VAL A 82 12.57 -5.43 1.77
N LYS A 83 13.74 -4.81 1.60
CA LYS A 83 14.14 -4.16 0.35
C LYS A 83 14.46 -5.21 -0.71
N VAL A 84 13.91 -5.04 -1.91
CA VAL A 84 14.06 -6.04 -2.98
C VAL A 84 15.24 -5.76 -3.93
N GLY A 85 15.99 -4.67 -3.71
CA GLY A 85 17.17 -4.35 -4.51
C GLY A 85 16.88 -3.75 -5.90
N ALA A 86 15.62 -3.41 -6.20
CA ALA A 86 15.24 -2.72 -7.44
C ALA A 86 14.76 -1.30 -7.13
N ASP A 87 15.17 -0.33 -7.95
CA ASP A 87 14.73 1.05 -7.83
C ASP A 87 13.41 1.27 -8.59
N HIS A 88 12.47 1.96 -7.98
CA HIS A 88 11.21 2.38 -8.59
C HIS A 88 11.38 3.31 -9.80
N ALA A 89 12.51 4.00 -9.89
CA ALA A 89 12.77 4.97 -10.97
C ALA A 89 12.72 4.34 -12.38
N ALA A 90 13.04 3.06 -12.49
CA ALA A 90 13.01 2.34 -13.77
C ALA A 90 11.59 1.91 -14.21
N SER A 91 10.58 2.01 -13.35
CA SER A 91 9.23 1.51 -13.59
C SER A 91 8.15 2.61 -13.48
N THR A 92 8.51 3.86 -13.71
CA THR A 92 7.59 5.01 -13.62
C THR A 92 6.40 4.87 -14.57
N ASP A 93 6.64 4.39 -15.80
CA ASP A 93 5.60 4.21 -16.80
C ASP A 93 4.63 3.09 -16.41
N ASP A 94 5.15 1.97 -15.88
CA ASP A 94 4.32 0.85 -15.40
C ASP A 94 3.47 1.25 -14.20
N TYR A 95 4.04 2.05 -13.31
CA TYR A 95 3.31 2.60 -12.16
C TYR A 95 2.19 3.54 -12.63
N ALA A 96 2.45 4.43 -13.58
CA ALA A 96 1.47 5.32 -14.16
C ALA A 96 0.38 4.59 -14.97
N ALA A 97 0.73 3.45 -15.59
CA ALA A 97 -0.21 2.64 -16.36
C ALA A 97 -1.33 2.03 -15.49
N VAL A 98 -1.08 1.77 -14.20
CA VAL A 98 -2.10 1.20 -13.30
C VAL A 98 -3.34 2.09 -13.21
N PRO A 99 -3.26 3.34 -12.72
CA PRO A 99 -4.42 4.22 -12.68
C PRO A 99 -4.89 4.61 -14.08
N GLY A 100 -4.00 4.75 -15.06
CA GLY A 100 -4.34 5.13 -16.43
C GLY A 100 -5.28 4.12 -17.10
N GLU A 101 -4.99 2.83 -17.02
CA GLU A 101 -5.84 1.78 -17.57
C GLU A 101 -7.20 1.73 -16.86
N MET A 102 -7.23 1.83 -15.54
CA MET A 102 -8.48 1.86 -14.78
C MET A 102 -9.35 3.10 -15.14
N GLN A 103 -8.72 4.26 -15.34
CA GLN A 103 -9.43 5.49 -15.76
C GLN A 103 -9.97 5.36 -17.17
N THR A 104 -9.21 4.75 -18.08
CA THR A 104 -9.66 4.52 -19.47
C THR A 104 -10.89 3.61 -19.50
N VAL A 105 -10.91 2.54 -18.70
CA VAL A 105 -12.09 1.69 -18.56
C VAL A 105 -13.26 2.44 -17.91
N ALA A 106 -13.02 3.25 -16.87
CA ALA A 106 -14.08 4.04 -16.24
C ALA A 106 -14.73 5.04 -17.21
N ALA A 107 -13.93 5.60 -18.15
CA ALA A 107 -14.40 6.55 -19.16
C ALA A 107 -15.43 5.91 -20.12
N GLU A 108 -15.37 4.60 -20.40
CA GLU A 108 -16.36 3.84 -21.18
C GLU A 108 -17.77 3.88 -20.55
N PHE A 109 -17.83 4.13 -19.24
CA PHE A 109 -19.07 4.32 -18.48
C PHE A 109 -19.42 5.81 -18.26
N GLY A 110 -18.73 6.72 -18.94
CA GLY A 110 -18.87 8.18 -18.72
C GLY A 110 -18.42 8.64 -17.33
N LYS A 111 -17.49 7.91 -16.70
CA LYS A 111 -16.96 8.20 -15.39
C LYS A 111 -15.44 8.46 -15.46
N ASN A 112 -14.94 9.25 -14.50
CA ASN A 112 -13.52 9.55 -14.40
C ASN A 112 -12.76 8.64 -13.42
N ARG A 113 -13.48 7.80 -12.65
CA ARG A 113 -12.91 6.87 -11.66
C ARG A 113 -13.81 5.64 -11.50
N LEU A 114 -13.21 4.48 -11.20
CA LEU A 114 -13.93 3.21 -10.99
C LEU A 114 -14.89 3.24 -9.80
N CYS A 115 -14.62 4.03 -8.75
CA CYS A 115 -15.54 4.20 -7.62
C CYS A 115 -16.93 4.77 -8.02
N LYS A 116 -17.05 5.33 -9.21
CA LYS A 116 -18.30 5.84 -9.77
C LYS A 116 -18.96 4.90 -10.78
N VAL A 117 -18.35 3.75 -11.05
CA VAL A 117 -18.85 2.72 -11.95
C VAL A 117 -19.51 1.62 -11.14
N SER A 118 -20.71 1.21 -11.52
CA SER A 118 -21.35 0.03 -10.94
C SER A 118 -20.59 -1.24 -11.31
N ARG A 119 -20.28 -2.10 -10.33
CA ARG A 119 -19.64 -3.39 -10.59
C ARG A 119 -20.46 -4.26 -11.53
N ALA A 120 -21.79 -4.28 -11.37
CA ALA A 120 -22.67 -5.05 -12.21
C ALA A 120 -22.63 -4.59 -13.68
N ASP A 121 -22.57 -3.26 -13.92
CA ASP A 121 -22.43 -2.72 -15.27
C ASP A 121 -21.11 -3.08 -15.90
N PHE A 122 -20.03 -3.06 -15.11
CA PHE A 122 -18.71 -3.50 -15.53
C PHE A 122 -18.72 -5.00 -15.88
N ASP A 123 -19.21 -5.85 -14.98
CA ASP A 123 -19.25 -7.31 -15.17
C ASP A 123 -20.04 -7.69 -16.45
N ALA A 124 -21.13 -6.99 -16.76
CA ALA A 124 -21.91 -7.19 -17.97
C ALA A 124 -21.17 -6.85 -19.27
N LYS A 125 -20.16 -5.98 -19.20
CA LYS A 125 -19.38 -5.51 -20.35
C LYS A 125 -17.98 -6.15 -20.48
N ILE A 126 -17.58 -7.05 -19.60
CA ILE A 126 -16.21 -7.62 -19.58
C ILE A 126 -15.75 -8.10 -20.98
N PRO A 127 -16.54 -8.85 -21.80
CA PRO A 127 -16.06 -9.28 -23.11
C PRO A 127 -15.73 -8.11 -24.05
N ALA A 128 -16.56 -7.07 -24.08
CA ALA A 128 -16.37 -5.90 -24.93
C ALA A 128 -15.19 -5.03 -24.43
N LEU A 129 -15.07 -4.86 -23.10
CA LEU A 129 -13.95 -4.13 -22.49
C LEU A 129 -12.61 -4.83 -22.76
N ARG A 130 -12.59 -6.16 -22.73
CA ARG A 130 -11.42 -6.96 -23.07
C ARG A 130 -10.99 -6.77 -24.53
N GLU A 131 -11.94 -6.78 -25.44
CA GLU A 131 -11.69 -6.55 -26.87
C GLU A 131 -11.11 -5.14 -27.12
N GLN A 132 -11.63 -4.15 -26.41
CA GLN A 132 -11.26 -2.74 -26.60
C GLN A 132 -9.97 -2.36 -25.89
N PHE A 133 -9.76 -2.80 -24.64
CA PHE A 133 -8.67 -2.34 -23.74
C PHE A 133 -7.66 -3.43 -23.40
N GLY A 134 -7.89 -4.67 -23.78
CA GLY A 134 -7.03 -5.82 -23.50
C GLY A 134 -7.23 -6.44 -22.11
N ASP A 135 -6.58 -7.56 -21.89
CA ASP A 135 -6.73 -8.41 -20.70
C ASP A 135 -6.32 -7.67 -19.43
N ARG A 136 -5.16 -6.98 -19.47
CA ARG A 136 -4.55 -6.34 -18.30
C ARG A 136 -5.42 -5.23 -17.72
N ALA A 137 -5.99 -4.36 -18.55
CA ALA A 137 -6.86 -3.30 -18.09
C ALA A 137 -8.10 -3.85 -17.37
N VAL A 138 -8.71 -4.92 -17.91
CA VAL A 138 -9.88 -5.56 -17.32
C VAL A 138 -9.57 -6.20 -15.97
N ILE A 139 -8.49 -6.98 -15.87
CA ILE A 139 -8.14 -7.65 -14.61
C ILE A 139 -7.69 -6.66 -13.54
N ARG A 140 -7.05 -5.54 -13.90
CA ARG A 140 -6.76 -4.43 -12.99
C ARG A 140 -8.03 -3.79 -12.42
N CYS A 141 -9.08 -3.66 -13.23
CA CYS A 141 -10.38 -3.21 -12.73
C CYS A 141 -11.03 -4.22 -11.79
N ILE A 142 -10.92 -5.54 -12.07
CA ILE A 142 -11.39 -6.59 -11.15
C ILE A 142 -10.65 -6.49 -9.80
N HIS A 143 -9.31 -6.28 -9.83
CA HIS A 143 -8.52 -6.04 -8.62
C HIS A 143 -9.09 -4.89 -7.79
N TYR A 144 -9.49 -3.78 -8.42
CA TYR A 144 -10.00 -2.60 -7.72
C TYR A 144 -11.14 -2.95 -6.75
N TRP A 145 -12.21 -3.62 -7.22
CA TRP A 145 -13.32 -3.97 -6.34
C TRP A 145 -12.96 -5.05 -5.32
N TYR A 146 -12.16 -6.04 -5.74
CA TYR A 146 -11.73 -7.10 -4.85
C TYR A 146 -10.86 -6.56 -3.71
N GLU A 147 -9.92 -5.67 -4.01
CA GLU A 147 -9.05 -5.07 -2.98
C GLU A 147 -9.83 -4.15 -2.03
N ASN A 148 -10.83 -3.40 -2.50
CA ASN A 148 -11.70 -2.63 -1.61
C ASN A 148 -12.44 -3.54 -0.63
N ASP A 149 -13.02 -4.66 -1.10
CA ASP A 149 -13.65 -5.66 -0.22
C ASP A 149 -12.65 -6.22 0.80
N LEU A 150 -11.42 -6.54 0.37
CA LEU A 150 -10.36 -7.02 1.26
C LEU A 150 -9.96 -5.95 2.30
N VAL A 151 -9.92 -4.68 1.93
CA VAL A 151 -9.62 -3.57 2.87
C VAL A 151 -10.68 -3.49 3.96
N ASP A 152 -11.95 -3.50 3.58
CA ASP A 152 -13.07 -3.45 4.54
C ASP A 152 -13.05 -4.65 5.49
N ARG A 153 -12.84 -5.84 4.96
CA ARG A 153 -12.78 -7.07 5.75
C ARG A 153 -11.54 -7.12 6.67
N ARG A 154 -10.38 -6.65 6.20
CA ARG A 154 -9.18 -6.52 7.05
C ARG A 154 -9.41 -5.53 8.18
N TRP A 155 -10.07 -4.41 7.89
CA TRP A 155 -10.42 -3.44 8.91
C TRP A 155 -11.39 -4.01 9.96
N ALA A 156 -12.40 -4.76 9.54
CA ALA A 156 -13.30 -5.47 10.44
C ALA A 156 -12.54 -6.47 11.32
N ALA A 157 -11.71 -7.33 10.72
CA ALA A 157 -10.91 -8.32 11.44
C ALA A 157 -10.00 -7.68 12.51
N LEU A 158 -9.34 -6.55 12.19
CA LEU A 158 -8.53 -5.82 13.17
C LEU A 158 -9.35 -5.25 14.32
N ASN A 159 -10.56 -4.73 14.07
CA ASN A 159 -11.44 -4.21 15.11
C ASN A 159 -11.97 -5.32 16.03
N ASP A 160 -12.19 -6.52 15.45
CA ASP A 160 -12.65 -7.70 16.20
C ASP A 160 -11.50 -8.44 16.92
N GLY A 161 -10.24 -8.01 16.70
CA GLY A 161 -9.04 -8.67 17.22
C GLY A 161 -8.74 -10.02 16.56
N ASP A 162 -9.35 -10.30 15.40
CA ASP A 162 -9.14 -11.54 14.64
C ASP A 162 -7.90 -11.37 13.72
N ILE A 163 -6.73 -11.59 14.32
CA ILE A 163 -5.46 -11.47 13.60
C ILE A 163 -5.28 -12.55 12.54
N ASP A 164 -5.79 -13.75 12.77
CA ASP A 164 -5.71 -14.84 11.79
C ASP A 164 -6.49 -14.50 10.53
N ALA A 165 -7.71 -13.97 10.66
CA ALA A 165 -8.47 -13.46 9.52
C ALA A 165 -7.74 -12.29 8.81
N PHE A 166 -7.17 -11.34 9.56
CA PHE A 166 -6.39 -10.24 8.98
C PHE A 166 -5.19 -10.75 8.15
N LEU A 167 -4.45 -11.73 8.67
CA LEU A 167 -3.31 -12.31 7.96
C LEU A 167 -3.74 -13.08 6.71
N ALA A 168 -4.80 -13.87 6.79
CA ALA A 168 -5.36 -14.58 5.64
C ALA A 168 -5.80 -13.60 4.54
N LEU A 169 -6.50 -12.52 4.90
CA LEU A 169 -6.92 -11.46 3.98
C LEU A 169 -5.73 -10.68 3.40
N THR A 170 -4.65 -10.50 4.18
CA THR A 170 -3.41 -9.88 3.71
C THR A 170 -2.72 -10.76 2.66
N ARG A 171 -2.70 -12.08 2.83
CA ARG A 171 -2.23 -13.01 1.80
C ARG A 171 -3.08 -12.95 0.53
N ALA A 172 -4.41 -12.90 0.69
CA ALA A 172 -5.34 -12.76 -0.44
C ALA A 172 -5.06 -11.46 -1.23
N SER A 173 -4.80 -10.35 -0.52
CA SER A 173 -4.38 -9.08 -1.12
C SER A 173 -3.05 -9.19 -1.87
N GLY A 174 -2.06 -9.89 -1.30
CA GLY A 174 -0.78 -10.17 -1.98
C GLY A 174 -0.95 -10.98 -3.26
N ALA A 175 -1.78 -12.03 -3.22
CA ALA A 175 -2.12 -12.84 -4.40
C ALA A 175 -2.85 -12.00 -5.47
N SER A 176 -3.80 -11.15 -5.05
CA SER A 176 -4.51 -10.24 -5.95
C SER A 176 -3.57 -9.21 -6.60
N SER A 177 -2.62 -8.66 -5.85
CA SER A 177 -1.59 -7.77 -6.38
C SER A 177 -0.76 -8.46 -7.47
N ALA A 178 -0.35 -9.69 -7.25
CA ALA A 178 0.46 -10.43 -8.23
C ALA A 178 -0.35 -10.85 -9.46
N MET A 179 -1.58 -11.35 -9.28
CA MET A 179 -2.39 -11.95 -10.35
C MET A 179 -3.18 -10.92 -11.15
N TYR A 180 -3.86 -9.99 -10.45
CA TYR A 180 -4.79 -9.06 -11.08
C TYR A 180 -4.17 -7.68 -11.33
N LEU A 181 -3.58 -7.07 -10.31
CA LEU A 181 -2.96 -5.74 -10.46
C LEU A 181 -1.69 -5.80 -11.30
N GLN A 182 -0.94 -6.91 -11.17
CA GLN A 182 0.34 -7.14 -11.85
C GLN A 182 1.36 -6.04 -11.55
N ASN A 183 1.47 -5.67 -10.27
CA ASN A 183 2.39 -4.64 -9.80
C ASN A 183 3.62 -5.20 -9.06
N VAL A 184 3.82 -6.52 -9.08
CA VAL A 184 5.00 -7.14 -8.46
C VAL A 184 6.20 -7.09 -9.40
N THR A 185 5.97 -7.25 -10.70
CA THR A 185 7.01 -7.12 -11.73
C THR A 185 6.45 -6.43 -12.97
N ALA A 186 7.25 -5.55 -13.57
CA ALA A 186 6.89 -4.87 -14.81
C ALA A 186 6.92 -5.83 -16.01
N GLU A 187 7.94 -6.70 -16.06
CA GLU A 187 8.15 -7.65 -17.13
C GLU A 187 8.45 -9.05 -16.59
N LEU A 188 7.91 -10.07 -17.24
CA LEU A 188 8.21 -11.47 -16.97
C LEU A 188 9.54 -11.85 -17.65
N GLY A 189 10.65 -11.40 -17.06
CA GLY A 189 12.00 -11.71 -17.52
C GLY A 189 12.78 -12.57 -16.52
N LYS A 190 14.08 -12.69 -16.72
CA LYS A 190 14.96 -13.42 -15.79
C LYS A 190 15.16 -12.65 -14.47
N SER A 191 15.09 -11.32 -14.48
CA SER A 191 15.23 -10.49 -13.30
C SER A 191 13.85 -10.08 -12.80
N GLN A 192 13.47 -10.57 -11.62
CA GLN A 192 12.18 -10.30 -10.98
C GLN A 192 12.39 -10.09 -9.47
N PRO A 193 13.05 -8.99 -9.04
CA PRO A 193 13.52 -8.81 -7.67
C PRO A 193 12.43 -8.92 -6.61
N ALA A 194 11.27 -8.29 -6.81
CA ALA A 194 10.17 -8.33 -5.85
C ALA A 194 9.52 -9.72 -5.78
N MET A 195 9.32 -10.39 -6.93
CA MET A 195 8.79 -11.76 -6.96
C MET A 195 9.76 -12.74 -6.30
N TYR A 196 11.06 -12.56 -6.53
CA TYR A 196 12.12 -13.36 -5.90
C TYR A 196 12.08 -13.16 -4.37
N ALA A 197 12.06 -11.94 -3.88
CA ALA A 197 11.97 -11.64 -2.45
C ALA A 197 10.70 -12.22 -1.80
N LEU A 198 9.53 -12.11 -2.48
CA LEU A 198 8.28 -12.73 -2.02
C LEU A 198 8.41 -14.26 -1.95
N GLY A 199 8.99 -14.89 -2.97
CA GLY A 199 9.22 -16.34 -3.00
C GLY A 199 10.15 -16.83 -1.88
N LEU A 200 11.26 -16.10 -1.62
CA LEU A 200 12.17 -16.41 -0.52
C LEU A 200 11.48 -16.25 0.85
N ALA A 201 10.76 -15.14 1.04
CA ALA A 201 10.02 -14.90 2.27
C ALA A 201 8.97 -15.99 2.55
N GLU A 202 8.19 -16.39 1.53
CA GLU A 202 7.23 -17.49 1.65
C GLU A 202 7.92 -18.83 1.93
N HIS A 203 9.06 -19.09 1.31
CA HIS A 203 9.86 -20.30 1.57
C HIS A 203 10.30 -20.39 3.04
N ILE A 204 10.63 -19.26 3.68
CA ILE A 204 10.96 -19.23 5.11
C ILE A 204 9.69 -19.38 5.95
N LEU A 205 8.64 -18.60 5.65
CA LEU A 205 7.40 -18.57 6.44
C LEU A 205 6.62 -19.88 6.35
N ASN A 206 6.72 -20.58 5.24
CA ASN A 206 6.04 -21.87 4.99
C ASN A 206 4.56 -21.84 5.39
N GLY A 207 3.82 -20.83 4.92
CA GLY A 207 2.40 -20.65 5.22
C GLY A 207 2.09 -19.91 6.52
N ARG A 208 3.07 -19.71 7.42
CA ARG A 208 2.89 -18.94 8.66
C ARG A 208 2.90 -17.43 8.38
N GLY A 209 2.16 -16.64 9.18
CA GLY A 209 2.10 -15.19 8.99
C GLY A 209 1.51 -14.75 7.65
N ALA A 210 1.91 -13.60 7.14
CA ALA A 210 1.46 -13.08 5.84
C ALA A 210 2.52 -12.22 5.18
N LEU A 211 2.46 -12.11 3.86
CA LEU A 211 3.34 -11.25 3.08
C LEU A 211 2.64 -10.69 1.83
N ARG A 212 3.11 -9.55 1.37
CA ARG A 212 2.66 -8.92 0.13
C ARG A 212 3.68 -7.88 -0.37
N ILE A 213 3.50 -7.45 -1.61
CA ILE A 213 4.19 -6.24 -2.08
C ILE A 213 3.76 -5.03 -1.22
N HIS A 214 4.69 -4.16 -0.88
CA HIS A 214 4.43 -2.95 -0.09
C HIS A 214 4.35 -1.72 -1.00
N GLY A 215 3.31 -0.90 -0.81
CA GLY A 215 3.08 0.30 -1.63
C GLY A 215 2.67 0.00 -3.06
N GLY A 216 3.10 0.85 -3.98
CA GLY A 216 2.72 0.80 -5.39
C GLY A 216 3.27 -0.38 -6.20
N GLY A 217 4.28 -1.07 -5.69
CA GLY A 217 4.88 -2.19 -6.38
C GLY A 217 5.99 -1.83 -7.36
N PHE A 218 6.25 -2.71 -8.35
CA PHE A 218 7.29 -2.60 -9.38
C PHE A 218 8.73 -2.47 -8.85
N GLY A 219 8.98 -2.89 -7.60
CA GLY A 219 10.25 -2.77 -6.90
C GLY A 219 10.07 -2.31 -5.44
N GLY A 220 11.09 -1.66 -4.88
CA GLY A 220 11.06 -1.09 -3.54
C GLY A 220 11.10 -2.12 -2.43
N THR A 221 9.96 -2.43 -1.82
CA THR A 221 9.88 -3.29 -0.65
C THR A 221 8.73 -4.28 -0.70
N ILE A 222 8.91 -5.41 0.00
CA ILE A 222 7.81 -6.27 0.42
C ILE A 222 7.55 -6.10 1.92
N GLN A 223 6.33 -6.39 2.33
CA GLN A 223 5.88 -6.36 3.71
C GLN A 223 5.59 -7.79 4.17
N ALA A 224 6.08 -8.16 5.35
CA ALA A 224 5.84 -9.45 5.97
C ALA A 224 5.38 -9.28 7.43
N PHE A 225 4.33 -10.00 7.81
CA PHE A 225 3.94 -10.24 9.19
C PHE A 225 4.53 -11.60 9.60
N VAL A 226 5.63 -11.57 10.32
CA VAL A 226 6.45 -12.72 10.66
C VAL A 226 6.13 -13.15 12.08
N PRO A 227 5.86 -14.44 12.38
CA PRO A 227 5.74 -14.91 13.75
C PRO A 227 6.95 -14.46 14.58
N VAL A 228 6.72 -13.96 15.82
CA VAL A 228 7.80 -13.39 16.64
C VAL A 228 8.92 -14.38 16.92
N ASP A 229 8.61 -15.67 17.01
CA ASP A 229 9.59 -16.75 17.19
C ASP A 229 10.47 -16.99 15.95
N MET A 230 10.14 -16.39 14.82
CA MET A 230 10.86 -16.54 13.55
C MET A 230 11.54 -15.25 13.08
N VAL A 231 11.30 -14.08 13.70
CA VAL A 231 11.74 -12.78 13.19
C VAL A 231 13.26 -12.76 12.96
N ASP A 232 14.05 -13.18 13.93
CA ASP A 232 15.52 -13.14 13.83
C ASP A 232 16.03 -14.09 12.73
N ASP A 233 15.53 -15.33 12.66
CA ASP A 233 15.91 -16.30 11.62
C ASP A 233 15.45 -15.81 10.22
N PHE A 234 14.24 -15.28 10.13
CA PHE A 234 13.72 -14.72 8.89
C PHE A 234 14.61 -13.60 8.37
N MET A 235 14.93 -12.61 9.22
CA MET A 235 15.78 -11.48 8.84
C MET A 235 17.18 -11.93 8.46
N ALA A 236 17.80 -12.80 9.24
CA ALA A 236 19.15 -13.29 8.97
C ALA A 236 19.23 -14.05 7.62
N ARG A 237 18.23 -14.89 7.31
CA ARG A 237 18.19 -15.63 6.04
C ARG A 237 17.91 -14.73 4.85
N MET A 238 16.96 -13.79 4.98
CA MET A 238 16.68 -12.84 3.93
C MET A 238 17.89 -11.95 3.64
N ASP A 239 18.56 -11.44 4.67
CA ASP A 239 19.77 -10.61 4.53
C ASP A 239 20.91 -11.42 3.89
N ALA A 240 21.06 -12.70 4.23
CA ALA A 240 22.05 -13.56 3.59
C ALA A 240 21.81 -13.75 2.07
N TRP A 241 20.57 -13.70 1.62
CA TRP A 241 20.19 -13.92 0.21
C TRP A 241 20.04 -12.63 -0.60
N LEU A 242 19.64 -11.51 0.04
CA LEU A 242 19.37 -10.23 -0.62
C LEU A 242 20.43 -9.16 -0.35
N GLY A 243 21.30 -9.38 0.63
CA GLY A 243 22.32 -8.47 1.09
C GLY A 243 22.04 -7.94 2.49
N GLU A 244 23.11 -7.68 3.24
CA GLU A 244 23.06 -7.18 4.61
C GLU A 244 22.23 -5.90 4.71
N GLY A 245 21.31 -5.84 5.69
CA GLY A 245 20.44 -4.69 5.94
C GLY A 245 19.28 -4.56 4.97
N SER A 246 18.98 -5.60 4.17
CA SER A 246 17.77 -5.64 3.34
C SER A 246 16.51 -5.68 4.18
N CYS A 247 16.56 -6.31 5.35
CA CYS A 247 15.44 -6.43 6.28
C CYS A 247 15.48 -5.37 7.37
N ARG A 248 14.30 -4.90 7.75
CA ARG A 248 14.11 -4.07 8.93
C ARG A 248 12.82 -4.45 9.65
N HIS A 249 12.92 -4.68 10.94
CA HIS A 249 11.77 -4.87 11.82
C HIS A 249 11.26 -3.50 12.28
N TYR A 250 9.95 -3.29 12.24
CA TYR A 250 9.32 -2.01 12.57
C TYR A 250 8.20 -2.19 13.60
N ALA A 251 8.17 -1.28 14.55
CA ALA A 251 6.99 -1.02 15.35
C ALA A 251 6.12 0.07 14.68
N ILE A 252 4.82 -0.02 14.81
CA ILE A 252 3.88 0.99 14.32
C ILE A 252 3.82 2.11 15.36
N SER A 253 4.21 3.33 14.95
CA SER A 253 4.07 4.51 15.81
C SER A 253 2.60 4.87 15.98
N GLU A 254 2.12 5.00 17.20
CA GLU A 254 0.75 5.46 17.48
C GLU A 254 0.53 6.93 17.11
N SER A 255 1.59 7.73 17.16
CA SER A 255 1.54 9.15 16.83
C SER A 255 1.88 9.37 15.37
N GLY A 256 1.13 10.27 14.71
CA GLY A 256 1.49 10.82 13.42
C GLY A 256 2.66 11.81 13.53
N ALA A 257 2.89 12.56 12.45
CA ALA A 257 3.88 13.62 12.45
C ALA A 257 3.58 14.63 13.57
N TYR A 258 4.57 14.89 14.41
CA TYR A 258 4.48 15.88 15.50
C TYR A 258 5.75 16.72 15.58
N ALA A 259 5.64 17.88 16.18
CA ALA A 259 6.78 18.69 16.60
C ALA A 259 6.57 19.14 18.05
N GLY A 260 7.65 19.34 18.77
CA GLY A 260 7.64 19.80 20.15
C GLY A 260 8.98 20.44 20.53
N TRP A 261 8.96 21.21 21.60
CA TRP A 261 10.17 21.79 22.20
C TRP A 261 10.81 20.74 23.11
N LEU A 262 12.14 20.63 23.07
CA LEU A 262 12.95 19.82 23.96
C LEU A 262 13.12 20.50 25.32
#